data_22f68cf2461e372897a96bfc042cb7ee
#
_entry.id   22f68cf2461e372897a96bfc042cb7ee
#
_cell.length_a   1.000
_cell.length_b   1.000
_cell.length_c   1.000
_cell.angle_alpha   90.00
_cell.angle_beta   90.00
_cell.angle_gamma   90.00
#
_symmetry.space_group_name_H-M   'P 1'
#
loop_
_entity.id
_entity.type
_entity.pdbx_description
1 polymer ?
#
loop_
_entity_poly.entity_id
_entity_poly.type
_entity_poly.pdbx_seq_one_letter_code
_entity_poly.pdbx_strand_id
1 'polypeptide(L)'
;CTAQLLGRHNIVNLTAAAALAYKLGMGLDEIAAGIAGARPVEHRLQLIPGAVTVIDDAFNSNPVGSKEALRVLGSFDGKKRVVVTPGMVELGAEEAELNREFGRCIAENADVAIIIGKAHADPICEGIAERGFDPANLVRVASLKEATEKLAQYGGAGSVVLFENDLPDNYNE
;
A
#
# COMPACT_ATOMS: atom_id res chain seq x y z
N CYS A 1 -6.99 17.22 16.90
CA CYS A 1 -7.82 16.00 16.88
C CYS A 1 -7.02 14.84 16.27
N THR A 2 -7.44 13.62 16.54
CA THR A 2 -6.81 12.39 16.05
C THR A 2 -7.80 11.65 15.18
N ALA A 3 -7.36 11.18 14.01
CA ALA A 3 -8.16 10.34 13.12
C ALA A 3 -7.58 8.91 13.10
N GLN A 4 -8.42 7.93 12.76
CA GLN A 4 -8.03 6.53 12.60
C GLN A 4 -7.69 6.17 11.14
N LEU A 5 -7.50 7.18 10.29
CA LEU A 5 -7.15 7.03 8.88
C LEU A 5 -5.64 7.11 8.69
N LEU A 6 -5.08 6.18 7.93
CA LEU A 6 -3.66 6.17 7.58
C LEU A 6 -3.39 7.02 6.33
N GLY A 7 -2.12 7.43 6.19
CA GLY A 7 -1.63 8.15 5.00
C GLY A 7 -1.85 9.67 5.06
N ARG A 8 -0.86 10.39 4.53
CA ARG A 8 -0.86 11.88 4.53
C ARG A 8 -1.97 12.46 3.66
N HIS A 9 -2.37 11.77 2.58
CA HIS A 9 -3.46 12.19 1.71
C HIS A 9 -4.79 12.29 2.48
N ASN A 10 -5.03 11.46 3.50
CA ASN A 10 -6.23 11.55 4.32
C ASN A 10 -6.25 12.80 5.22
N ILE A 11 -5.10 13.38 5.55
CA ILE A 11 -5.05 14.69 6.23
C ILE A 11 -5.65 15.75 5.33
N VAL A 12 -5.33 15.74 4.04
CA VAL A 12 -5.89 16.69 3.06
C VAL A 12 -7.40 16.49 2.93
N ASN A 13 -7.86 15.25 2.80
CA ASN A 13 -9.28 14.91 2.70
C ASN A 13 -10.07 15.37 3.95
N LEU A 14 -9.55 15.07 5.13
CA LEU A 14 -10.17 15.48 6.40
C LEU A 14 -10.15 17.00 6.58
N THR A 15 -9.08 17.68 6.15
CA THR A 15 -9.00 19.15 6.20
C THR A 15 -10.03 19.78 5.27
N ALA A 16 -10.19 19.25 4.07
CA ALA A 16 -11.20 19.76 3.12
C ALA A 16 -12.62 19.54 3.67
N ALA A 17 -12.91 18.35 4.23
CA ALA A 17 -14.20 18.05 4.85
C ALA A 17 -14.48 18.98 6.06
N ALA A 18 -13.48 19.21 6.91
CA ALA A 18 -13.58 20.10 8.06
C ALA A 18 -13.84 21.54 7.64
N ALA A 19 -13.14 22.03 6.61
CA ALA A 19 -13.32 23.38 6.08
C ALA A 19 -14.73 23.57 5.52
N LEU A 20 -15.27 22.59 4.81
CA LEU A 20 -16.62 22.61 4.28
C LEU A 20 -17.66 22.61 5.42
N ALA A 21 -17.50 21.69 6.40
CA ALA A 21 -18.39 21.60 7.55
C ALA A 21 -18.43 22.92 8.36
N TYR A 22 -17.25 23.52 8.58
CA TYR A 22 -17.16 24.82 9.24
C TYR A 22 -17.88 25.92 8.44
N LYS A 23 -17.72 25.92 7.11
CA LYS A 23 -18.41 26.87 6.23
C LYS A 23 -19.94 26.72 6.25
N LEU A 24 -20.42 25.50 6.50
CA LEU A 24 -21.84 25.18 6.66
C LEU A 24 -22.37 25.46 8.06
N GLY A 25 -21.55 25.96 8.99
CA GLY A 25 -21.97 26.40 10.33
C GLY A 25 -21.80 25.35 11.43
N MET A 26 -21.09 24.21 11.18
CA MET A 26 -20.77 23.25 12.24
C MET A 26 -19.76 23.84 13.24
N GLY A 27 -19.94 23.54 14.53
CA GLY A 27 -19.01 23.91 15.57
C GLY A 27 -17.68 23.10 15.49
N LEU A 28 -16.58 23.69 15.97
CA LEU A 28 -15.28 23.03 15.94
C LEU A 28 -15.25 21.73 16.72
N ASP A 29 -15.98 21.63 17.82
CA ASP A 29 -16.07 20.39 18.63
C ASP A 29 -16.82 19.28 17.88
N GLU A 30 -17.87 19.62 17.15
CA GLU A 30 -18.61 18.68 16.31
C GLU A 30 -17.74 18.18 15.15
N ILE A 31 -16.99 19.08 14.51
CA ILE A 31 -16.04 18.74 13.45
C ILE A 31 -14.94 17.81 13.99
N ALA A 32 -14.38 18.13 15.16
CA ALA A 32 -13.36 17.29 15.80
C ALA A 32 -13.88 15.90 16.15
N ALA A 33 -15.11 15.81 16.64
CA ALA A 33 -15.77 14.54 16.92
C ALA A 33 -16.03 13.74 15.63
N GLY A 34 -16.45 14.39 14.54
CA GLY A 34 -16.61 13.76 13.23
C GLY A 34 -15.31 13.19 12.68
N ILE A 35 -14.22 13.96 12.78
CA ILE A 35 -12.87 13.50 12.37
C ILE A 35 -12.42 12.29 13.20
N ALA A 36 -12.60 12.33 14.52
CA ALA A 36 -12.22 11.22 15.41
C ALA A 36 -13.08 9.96 15.14
N GLY A 37 -14.31 10.13 14.68
CA GLY A 37 -15.22 9.06 14.29
C GLY A 37 -14.99 8.50 12.88
N ALA A 38 -14.15 9.14 12.05
CA ALA A 38 -13.91 8.70 10.69
C ALA A 38 -13.24 7.31 10.69
N ARG A 39 -13.76 6.42 9.84
CA ARG A 39 -13.26 5.05 9.66
C ARG A 39 -12.72 4.89 8.25
N PRO A 40 -11.71 4.02 8.03
CA PRO A 40 -11.27 3.68 6.69
C PRO A 40 -12.38 2.95 5.94
N VAL A 41 -12.42 3.16 4.64
CA VAL A 41 -13.20 2.33 3.73
C VAL A 41 -12.47 1.00 3.56
N GLU A 42 -13.18 -0.11 3.45
CA GLU A 42 -12.58 -1.43 3.19
C GLU A 42 -11.69 -1.39 1.96
N HIS A 43 -10.55 -2.06 2.04
CA HIS A 43 -9.52 -2.12 1.00
C HIS A 43 -8.92 -0.75 0.59
N ARG A 44 -9.05 0.28 1.45
CA ARG A 44 -8.48 1.62 1.22
C ARG A 44 -7.58 2.01 2.40
N LEU A 45 -6.34 1.54 2.34
CA LEU A 45 -5.31 1.75 3.35
C LEU A 45 -5.81 1.41 4.77
N GLN A 46 -6.57 0.32 4.86
CA GLN A 46 -7.18 -0.15 6.08
C GLN A 46 -6.18 -0.91 6.94
N LEU A 47 -6.00 -0.49 8.20
CA LEU A 47 -5.18 -1.22 9.15
C LEU A 47 -5.99 -2.31 9.84
N ILE A 48 -5.53 -3.55 9.71
CA ILE A 48 -6.13 -4.74 10.35
C ILE A 48 -5.09 -5.30 11.34
N PRO A 49 -5.27 -5.02 12.65
CA PRO A 49 -4.33 -5.52 13.67
C PRO A 49 -4.50 -7.03 13.89
N GLY A 50 -3.38 -7.71 14.12
CA GLY A 50 -3.33 -9.14 14.39
C GLY A 50 -1.94 -9.61 14.79
N ALA A 51 -1.71 -10.92 14.86
CA ALA A 51 -0.38 -11.49 15.03
C ALA A 51 0.55 -11.03 13.91
N VAL A 52 0.03 -10.93 12.70
CA VAL A 52 0.56 -10.18 11.56
C VAL A 52 -0.34 -8.97 11.40
N THR A 53 0.22 -7.77 11.38
CA THR A 53 -0.54 -6.55 11.07
C THR A 53 -0.70 -6.45 9.55
N VAL A 54 -1.92 -6.29 9.06
CA VAL A 54 -2.20 -6.12 7.63
C VAL A 54 -2.58 -4.67 7.35
N ILE A 55 -1.99 -4.11 6.31
CA ILE A 55 -2.41 -2.88 5.66
C ILE A 55 -3.07 -3.30 4.36
N ASP A 56 -4.37 -3.14 4.28
CA ASP A 56 -5.16 -3.54 3.12
C ASP A 56 -5.46 -2.31 2.26
N ASP A 57 -4.81 -2.23 1.10
CA ASP A 57 -4.99 -1.21 0.07
C ASP A 57 -5.22 -1.86 -1.30
N ALA A 58 -5.99 -2.97 -1.29
CA ALA A 58 -6.14 -3.86 -2.43
C ALA A 58 -7.24 -3.44 -3.42
N PHE A 59 -7.95 -2.32 -3.23
CA PHE A 59 -9.09 -1.98 -4.09
C PHE A 59 -8.68 -1.51 -5.49
N ASN A 60 -7.73 -0.59 -5.56
CA ASN A 60 -7.22 0.00 -6.79
C ASN A 60 -5.97 0.83 -6.48
N SER A 61 -5.04 0.88 -7.42
CA SER A 61 -3.79 1.59 -7.24
C SER A 61 -3.60 2.70 -8.26
N ASN A 62 -2.82 3.70 -7.87
CA ASN A 62 -2.33 4.76 -8.74
C ASN A 62 -0.95 5.23 -8.24
N PRO A 63 -0.14 5.89 -9.07
CA PRO A 63 1.25 6.24 -8.72
C PRO A 63 1.44 7.09 -7.48
N VAL A 64 0.44 7.86 -7.08
CA VAL A 64 0.50 8.69 -5.86
C VAL A 64 0.09 7.88 -4.63
N GLY A 65 -1.02 7.14 -4.73
CA GLY A 65 -1.55 6.31 -3.65
C GLY A 65 -0.59 5.21 -3.24
N SER A 66 -0.04 4.47 -4.22
CA SER A 66 0.91 3.38 -3.97
C SER A 66 2.18 3.84 -3.24
N LYS A 67 2.71 5.02 -3.59
CA LYS A 67 3.83 5.62 -2.86
C LYS A 67 3.48 5.97 -1.41
N GLU A 68 2.28 6.50 -1.17
CA GLU A 68 1.83 6.80 0.19
C GLU A 68 1.58 5.53 1.00
N ALA A 69 1.03 4.46 0.41
CA ALA A 69 0.86 3.17 1.06
C ALA A 69 2.22 2.57 1.48
N LEU A 70 3.22 2.63 0.59
CA LEU A 70 4.59 2.21 0.91
C LEU A 70 5.22 3.05 2.02
N ARG A 71 5.02 4.36 2.04
CA ARG A 71 5.50 5.22 3.13
C ARG A 71 4.85 4.87 4.47
N VAL A 72 3.56 4.53 4.45
CA VAL A 72 2.87 4.01 5.65
C VAL A 72 3.50 2.70 6.10
N LEU A 73 3.76 1.75 5.19
CA LEU A 73 4.48 0.53 5.51
C LEU A 73 5.86 0.83 6.10
N GLY A 74 6.62 1.73 5.48
CA GLY A 74 7.94 2.17 5.92
C GLY A 74 7.98 2.80 7.32
N SER A 75 6.84 3.33 7.81
CA SER A 75 6.74 3.94 9.15
C SER A 75 6.64 2.95 10.30
N PHE A 76 6.54 1.65 10.03
CA PHE A 76 6.50 0.61 11.06
C PHE A 76 7.91 0.18 11.47
N ASP A 77 8.60 1.04 12.21
CA ASP A 77 9.94 0.78 12.70
C ASP A 77 10.01 -0.46 13.62
N GLY A 78 11.11 -1.20 13.50
CA GLY A 78 11.36 -2.39 14.31
C GLY A 78 10.50 -3.62 13.97
N LYS A 79 9.68 -3.53 12.90
CA LYS A 79 8.89 -4.64 12.36
C LYS A 79 9.41 -5.08 11.01
N LYS A 80 9.25 -6.36 10.68
CA LYS A 80 9.52 -6.86 9.34
C LYS A 80 8.40 -6.39 8.41
N ARG A 81 8.74 -5.64 7.38
CA ARG A 81 7.83 -4.99 6.44
C ARG A 81 7.79 -5.78 5.13
N VAL A 82 6.62 -6.29 4.81
CA VAL A 82 6.40 -7.09 3.61
C VAL A 82 5.40 -6.37 2.72
N VAL A 83 5.68 -6.27 1.43
CA VAL A 83 4.72 -5.83 0.42
C VAL A 83 4.34 -6.97 -0.50
N VAL A 84 3.06 -7.08 -0.81
CA VAL A 84 2.49 -8.01 -1.79
C VAL A 84 1.74 -7.17 -2.81
N THR A 85 2.14 -7.25 -4.08
CA THR A 85 1.54 -6.42 -5.13
C THR A 85 1.68 -7.05 -6.51
N PRO A 86 0.68 -6.90 -7.39
CA PRO A 86 0.79 -7.16 -8.82
C PRO A 86 1.31 -5.95 -9.61
N GLY A 87 1.49 -4.79 -8.95
CA GLY A 87 1.82 -3.54 -9.61
C GLY A 87 0.59 -2.77 -10.08
N MET A 88 0.80 -1.83 -10.98
CA MET A 88 -0.24 -0.94 -11.49
C MET A 88 -0.44 -1.18 -12.99
N VAL A 89 -1.70 -1.11 -13.43
CA VAL A 89 -2.11 -1.24 -14.83
C VAL A 89 -2.88 0.00 -15.29
N GLU A 90 -3.19 0.07 -16.57
CA GLU A 90 -3.98 1.16 -17.18
C GLU A 90 -3.29 2.54 -17.12
N LEU A 91 -1.97 2.56 -17.06
CA LEU A 91 -1.17 3.79 -17.02
C LEU A 91 -0.68 4.25 -18.41
N GLY A 92 -1.13 3.56 -19.46
CA GLY A 92 -0.79 3.90 -20.84
C GLY A 92 0.69 3.77 -21.15
N ALA A 93 1.25 4.73 -21.90
CA ALA A 93 2.65 4.68 -22.33
C ALA A 93 3.67 4.80 -21.18
N GLU A 94 3.26 5.29 -20.02
CA GLU A 94 4.13 5.50 -18.86
C GLU A 94 4.13 4.31 -17.90
N GLU A 95 3.34 3.26 -18.17
CA GLU A 95 3.12 2.14 -17.25
C GLU A 95 4.43 1.46 -16.81
N ALA A 96 5.33 1.19 -17.73
CA ALA A 96 6.60 0.55 -17.41
C ALA A 96 7.49 1.43 -16.50
N GLU A 97 7.61 2.72 -16.78
CA GLU A 97 8.44 3.61 -15.97
C GLU A 97 7.80 3.89 -14.60
N LEU A 98 6.48 4.05 -14.53
CA LEU A 98 5.77 4.24 -13.26
C LEU A 98 5.85 3.01 -12.36
N ASN A 99 5.77 1.81 -12.93
CA ASN A 99 5.99 0.56 -12.19
C ASN A 99 7.46 0.39 -11.77
N ARG A 100 8.43 0.81 -12.59
CA ARG A 100 9.85 0.84 -12.21
C ARG A 100 10.09 1.79 -11.03
N GLU A 101 9.50 2.99 -11.07
CA GLU A 101 9.57 3.94 -9.96
C GLU A 101 8.90 3.41 -8.69
N PHE A 102 7.78 2.72 -8.83
CA PHE A 102 7.12 2.01 -7.73
C PHE A 102 8.06 0.94 -7.12
N GLY A 103 8.77 0.18 -7.95
CA GLY A 103 9.78 -0.78 -7.51
C GLY A 103 10.90 -0.12 -6.69
N ARG A 104 11.41 1.05 -7.12
CA ARG A 104 12.38 1.84 -6.34
C ARG A 104 11.83 2.22 -4.96
N CYS A 105 10.56 2.64 -4.91
CA CYS A 105 9.90 2.97 -3.66
C CYS A 105 9.67 1.74 -2.75
N ILE A 106 9.40 0.57 -3.31
CA ILE A 106 9.32 -0.70 -2.57
C ILE A 106 10.65 -0.97 -1.86
N ALA A 107 11.76 -0.87 -2.57
CA ALA A 107 13.09 -1.12 -2.01
C ALA A 107 13.46 -0.19 -0.85
N GLU A 108 12.91 1.02 -0.81
CA GLU A 108 13.15 2.00 0.25
C GLU A 108 12.27 1.78 1.50
N ASN A 109 11.14 1.08 1.37
CA ASN A 109 10.12 1.01 2.42
C ASN A 109 9.80 -0.41 2.91
N ALA A 110 10.20 -1.45 2.19
CA ALA A 110 9.94 -2.85 2.52
C ALA A 110 11.24 -3.62 2.77
N ASP A 111 11.15 -4.67 3.58
CA ASP A 111 12.23 -5.62 3.83
C ASP A 111 12.09 -6.87 2.97
N VAL A 112 10.86 -7.16 2.49
CA VAL A 112 10.53 -8.26 1.58
C VAL A 112 9.51 -7.76 0.57
N ALA A 113 9.72 -8.10 -0.70
CA ALA A 113 8.81 -7.81 -1.80
C ALA A 113 8.32 -9.11 -2.46
N ILE A 114 7.01 -9.34 -2.46
CA ILE A 114 6.36 -10.46 -3.15
C ILE A 114 5.59 -9.85 -4.33
N ILE A 115 6.14 -10.04 -5.53
CA ILE A 115 5.60 -9.46 -6.76
C ILE A 115 4.80 -10.51 -7.52
N ILE A 116 3.53 -10.23 -7.76
CA ILE A 116 2.62 -11.12 -8.47
C ILE A 116 2.64 -10.76 -9.96
N GLY A 117 2.81 -11.74 -10.82
CA GLY A 117 2.68 -11.58 -12.27
C GLY A 117 3.89 -12.03 -13.06
N LYS A 118 3.74 -11.96 -14.39
CA LYS A 118 4.75 -12.36 -15.38
C LYS A 118 5.47 -11.12 -15.94
N ALA A 119 5.34 -10.87 -17.22
CA ALA A 119 6.08 -9.83 -17.93
C ALA A 119 5.80 -8.39 -17.43
N HIS A 120 4.57 -8.07 -17.05
CA HIS A 120 4.22 -6.74 -16.54
C HIS A 120 4.85 -6.43 -15.15
N ALA A 121 5.30 -7.46 -14.43
CA ALA A 121 6.03 -7.31 -13.17
C ALA A 121 7.53 -7.01 -13.36
N ASP A 122 8.07 -7.15 -14.58
CA ASP A 122 9.49 -6.93 -14.86
C ASP A 122 9.96 -5.54 -14.48
N PRO A 123 9.27 -4.43 -14.86
CA PRO A 123 9.68 -3.09 -14.48
C PRO A 123 9.77 -2.87 -12.97
N ILE A 124 8.87 -3.49 -12.19
CA ILE A 124 8.88 -3.40 -10.71
C ILE A 124 10.15 -4.06 -10.18
N CYS A 125 10.44 -5.30 -10.63
CA CYS A 125 11.62 -6.04 -10.21
C CYS A 125 12.92 -5.31 -10.59
N GLU A 126 12.97 -4.70 -11.78
CA GLU A 126 14.08 -3.86 -12.20
C GLU A 126 14.28 -2.67 -11.26
N GLY A 127 13.21 -1.95 -10.95
CA GLY A 127 13.26 -0.81 -10.03
C GLY A 127 13.71 -1.19 -8.62
N ILE A 128 13.27 -2.35 -8.12
CA ILE A 128 13.72 -2.91 -6.83
C ILE A 128 15.24 -3.20 -6.88
N ALA A 129 15.71 -3.85 -7.94
CA ALA A 129 17.11 -4.22 -8.08
C ALA A 129 18.04 -2.99 -8.21
N GLU A 130 17.60 -1.90 -8.86
CA GLU A 130 18.34 -0.64 -8.99
C GLU A 130 18.72 0.00 -7.64
N ARG A 131 18.01 -0.33 -6.57
CA ARG A 131 18.26 0.21 -5.22
C ARG A 131 19.10 -0.70 -4.34
N GLY A 132 19.65 -1.79 -4.88
CA GLY A 132 20.49 -2.73 -4.14
C GLY A 132 19.72 -3.56 -3.11
N PHE A 133 18.44 -3.80 -3.36
CA PHE A 133 17.60 -4.67 -2.54
C PHE A 133 18.14 -6.11 -2.55
N ASP A 134 18.09 -6.79 -1.39
CA ASP A 134 18.58 -8.17 -1.29
C ASP A 134 17.74 -9.10 -2.19
N PRO A 135 18.35 -9.74 -3.22
CA PRO A 135 17.64 -10.64 -4.11
C PRO A 135 16.95 -11.81 -3.40
N ALA A 136 17.43 -12.24 -2.22
CA ALA A 136 16.82 -13.30 -1.44
C ALA A 136 15.46 -12.88 -0.85
N ASN A 137 15.19 -11.59 -0.77
CA ASN A 137 13.95 -11.00 -0.27
C ASN A 137 13.02 -10.50 -1.40
N LEU A 138 13.43 -10.64 -2.66
CA LEU A 138 12.58 -10.38 -3.83
C LEU A 138 12.01 -11.70 -4.34
N VAL A 139 10.71 -11.89 -4.12
CA VAL A 139 9.99 -13.12 -4.46
C VAL A 139 9.02 -12.83 -5.60
N ARG A 140 9.14 -13.57 -6.69
CA ARG A 140 8.20 -13.47 -7.80
C ARG A 140 7.30 -14.70 -7.83
N VAL A 141 6.00 -14.48 -7.98
CA VAL A 141 4.96 -15.50 -7.97
C VAL A 141 3.96 -15.29 -9.10
N ALA A 142 3.25 -16.35 -9.50
CA ALA A 142 2.30 -16.27 -10.60
C ALA A 142 0.88 -15.89 -10.12
N SER A 143 0.57 -16.03 -8.83
CA SER A 143 -0.79 -15.82 -8.33
C SER A 143 -0.80 -15.33 -6.87
N LEU A 144 -1.93 -14.74 -6.46
CA LEU A 144 -2.16 -14.35 -5.07
C LEU A 144 -2.11 -15.56 -4.13
N LYS A 145 -2.54 -16.74 -4.59
CA LYS A 145 -2.44 -17.98 -3.81
C LYS A 145 -0.98 -18.32 -3.49
N GLU A 146 -0.10 -18.31 -4.50
CA GLU A 146 1.34 -18.51 -4.28
C GLU A 146 1.93 -17.41 -3.39
N ALA A 147 1.50 -16.15 -3.56
CA ALA A 147 1.93 -15.05 -2.71
C ALA A 147 1.60 -15.33 -1.24
N THR A 148 0.40 -15.80 -0.95
CA THR A 148 -0.04 -16.14 0.41
C THR A 148 0.77 -17.30 0.99
N GLU A 149 1.09 -18.32 0.20
CA GLU A 149 1.95 -19.45 0.63
C GLU A 149 3.38 -18.96 0.93
N LYS A 150 3.92 -18.06 0.10
CA LYS A 150 5.23 -17.44 0.33
C LYS A 150 5.22 -16.51 1.53
N LEU A 151 4.15 -15.76 1.73
CA LEU A 151 3.99 -14.87 2.86
C LEU A 151 4.16 -15.59 4.20
N ALA A 152 3.70 -16.85 4.31
CA ALA A 152 3.91 -17.68 5.50
C ALA A 152 5.40 -17.93 5.83
N GLN A 153 6.29 -17.85 4.84
CA GLN A 153 7.74 -18.01 5.01
C GLN A 153 8.44 -16.71 5.40
N TYR A 154 7.94 -15.56 4.92
CA TYR A 154 8.57 -14.25 5.07
C TYR A 154 7.90 -13.36 6.13
N GLY A 155 6.59 -13.53 6.37
CA GLY A 155 5.79 -12.77 7.32
C GLY A 155 5.48 -13.58 8.57
N GLY A 156 6.31 -13.47 9.62
CA GLY A 156 6.04 -14.07 10.93
C GLY A 156 5.24 -13.17 11.86
N ALA A 157 4.92 -13.66 13.07
CA ALA A 157 4.30 -12.85 14.11
C ALA A 157 5.11 -11.56 14.37
N GLY A 158 4.41 -10.43 14.46
CA GLY A 158 5.03 -9.10 14.62
C GLY A 158 5.42 -8.42 13.31
N SER A 159 5.25 -9.06 12.14
CA SER A 159 5.44 -8.39 10.85
C SER A 159 4.27 -7.49 10.48
N VAL A 160 4.51 -6.60 9.52
CA VAL A 160 3.49 -5.79 8.84
C VAL A 160 3.49 -6.13 7.36
N VAL A 161 2.32 -6.41 6.82
CA VAL A 161 2.12 -6.78 5.42
C VAL A 161 1.21 -5.75 4.76
N LEU A 162 1.68 -5.15 3.68
CA LEU A 162 0.88 -4.31 2.79
C LEU A 162 0.44 -5.15 1.60
N PHE A 163 -0.86 -5.27 1.40
CA PHE A 163 -1.46 -5.69 0.13
C PHE A 163 -1.79 -4.42 -0.66
N GLU A 164 -1.05 -4.20 -1.73
CA GLU A 164 -1.16 -3.02 -2.57
C GLU A 164 -1.65 -3.42 -3.94
N ASN A 165 -2.83 -2.95 -4.30
CA ASN A 165 -3.58 -3.30 -5.50
C ASN A 165 -4.04 -4.76 -5.54
N ASP A 166 -5.16 -4.98 -6.24
CA ASP A 166 -5.63 -6.29 -6.69
C ASP A 166 -6.03 -6.15 -8.16
N LEU A 167 -5.45 -6.97 -9.02
CA LEU A 167 -5.78 -6.93 -10.44
C LEU A 167 -7.03 -7.76 -10.72
N PRO A 168 -7.96 -7.24 -11.54
CA PRO A 168 -9.04 -8.05 -12.08
C PRO A 168 -8.51 -9.31 -12.78
N ASP A 169 -9.28 -10.40 -12.75
CA ASP A 169 -8.88 -11.71 -13.29
C ASP A 169 -8.39 -11.69 -14.74
N ASN A 170 -8.85 -10.71 -15.53
CA ASN A 170 -8.44 -10.54 -16.94
C ASN A 170 -6.98 -10.04 -17.11
N TYR A 171 -6.30 -9.63 -16.05
CA TYR A 171 -4.86 -9.27 -16.07
C TYR A 171 -3.94 -10.38 -15.56
N ASN A 172 -4.48 -11.54 -15.20
CA ASN A 172 -3.71 -12.65 -14.62
C ASN A 172 -3.12 -13.61 -15.69
N GLU A 173 -2.94 -13.17 -16.96
CA GLU A 173 -2.34 -13.96 -18.04
C GLU A 173 -0.80 -13.91 -18.10
#